data_5527285240f3a76019383c94707e9d5c
#
_entry.id   5527285240f3a76019383c94707e9d5c
#
_cell.length_a   1.000
_cell.length_b   1.000
_cell.length_c   1.000
_cell.angle_alpha   90.00
_cell.angle_beta   90.00
_cell.angle_gamma   90.00
#
_symmetry.space_group_name_H-M   'P 1'
#
loop_
_entity.id
_entity.type
_entity.pdbx_description
1 polymer ?
#
loop_
_entity_poly.entity_id
_entity_poly.type
_entity_poly.pdbx_seq_one_letter_code
_entity_poly.pdbx_strand_id
1 'polypeptide(L)' 'MNRLRDLRLARGYTQVRMQMLTGIDQSDYSKIESGKRYYTFEQCKRIAQALQTSMDYLAGLTDDPRPYPRARPGSGRAEE' A
#
# COMPACT_ATOMS: atom_id res chain seq x y z
N MET A 1 14.48 8.03 2.28
CA MET A 1 13.30 8.39 1.53
C MET A 1 12.12 7.56 1.97
N ASN A 2 10.98 8.16 2.13
CA ASN A 2 9.81 7.46 2.62
C ASN A 2 8.71 7.48 1.56
N ARG A 3 8.69 6.46 0.72
CA ARG A 3 7.74 6.37 -0.38
C ARG A 3 6.29 6.32 0.08
N LEU A 4 6.06 5.62 1.19
CA LEU A 4 4.71 5.47 1.70
C LEU A 4 4.14 6.81 2.13
N ARG A 5 4.91 7.55 2.92
CA ARG A 5 4.46 8.86 3.37
C ARG A 5 4.31 9.82 2.20
N ASP A 6 5.28 9.83 1.31
CA ASP A 6 5.25 10.76 0.18
C ASP A 6 4.04 10.49 -0.71
N LEU A 7 3.73 9.22 -0.97
CA LEU A 7 2.59 8.89 -1.81
C LEU A 7 1.27 9.19 -1.10
N ARG A 8 1.21 8.92 0.20
CA ARG A 8 0.02 9.26 0.99
C ARG A 8 -0.28 10.76 0.90
N LEU A 9 0.75 11.58 1.08
CA LEU A 9 0.57 13.03 1.01
C LEU A 9 0.20 13.47 -0.40
N ALA A 10 0.77 12.83 -1.42
CA ALA A 10 0.44 13.14 -2.79
C ALA A 10 -1.03 12.83 -3.11
N ARG A 11 -1.60 11.84 -2.43
CA ARG A 11 -3.02 11.51 -2.60
C ARG A 11 -3.92 12.39 -1.74
N GLY A 12 -3.34 13.22 -0.87
CA GLY A 12 -4.12 14.08 0.02
C GLY A 12 -4.73 13.34 1.20
N TYR A 13 -4.17 12.20 1.58
CA TYR A 13 -4.74 11.40 2.66
C TYR A 13 -4.03 11.67 3.99
N THR A 14 -4.82 11.66 5.07
CA THR A 14 -4.27 11.68 6.43
C THR A 14 -4.00 10.25 6.87
N GLN A 15 -3.28 10.09 7.99
CA GLN A 15 -3.09 8.75 8.54
C GLN A 15 -4.42 8.15 9.02
N VAL A 16 -5.33 8.99 9.52
CA VAL A 16 -6.65 8.51 9.91
C VAL A 16 -7.39 7.98 8.68
N ARG A 17 -7.28 8.67 7.55
CA ARG A 17 -7.90 8.18 6.33
C ARG A 17 -7.32 6.84 5.91
N MET A 18 -6.02 6.66 6.08
CA MET A 18 -5.38 5.38 5.76
C MET A 18 -5.90 4.25 6.65
N GLN A 19 -6.17 4.53 7.91
CA GLN A 19 -6.80 3.53 8.77
C GLN A 19 -8.16 3.13 8.21
N MET A 20 -8.94 4.10 7.77
CA MET A 20 -10.26 3.80 7.20
C MET A 20 -10.17 2.99 5.93
N LEU A 21 -9.19 3.29 5.09
CA LEU A 21 -9.08 2.61 3.79
C LEU A 21 -8.45 1.24 3.89
N THR A 22 -7.56 1.03 4.85
CA THR A 22 -6.79 -0.22 4.92
C THR A 22 -7.25 -1.14 6.04
N GLY A 23 -7.93 -0.60 7.04
CA GLY A 23 -8.27 -1.38 8.23
C GLY A 23 -7.09 -1.56 9.17
N ILE A 24 -5.95 -0.93 8.91
CA ILE A 24 -4.80 -1.00 9.79
C ILE A 24 -4.96 0.08 10.85
N ASP A 25 -4.85 -0.31 12.12
CA ASP A 25 -4.95 0.64 13.22
C ASP A 25 -3.98 1.80 13.03
N GLN A 26 -4.41 3.02 13.33
CA GLN A 26 -3.60 4.20 13.07
C GLN A 26 -2.25 4.13 13.77
N SER A 27 -2.21 3.60 14.99
CA SER A 27 -0.96 3.47 15.72
C SER A 27 0.01 2.56 14.98
N ASP A 28 -0.48 1.42 14.48
CA ASP A 28 0.34 0.50 13.71
C ASP A 28 0.75 1.12 12.38
N TYR A 29 -0.19 1.79 11.71
CA TYR A 29 0.12 2.43 10.46
C TYR A 29 1.21 3.49 10.63
N SER A 30 1.11 4.28 11.70
CA SER A 30 2.10 5.31 11.98
C SER A 30 3.49 4.71 12.18
N LYS A 31 3.57 3.56 12.86
CA LYS A 31 4.85 2.89 13.06
C LYS A 31 5.41 2.36 11.74
N ILE A 32 4.56 1.85 10.89
CA ILE A 32 4.97 1.38 9.57
C ILE A 32 5.53 2.56 8.76
N GLU A 33 4.79 3.66 8.75
CA GLU A 33 5.21 4.81 7.96
C GLU A 33 6.51 5.42 8.46
N SER A 34 6.73 5.40 9.77
CA SER A 34 7.94 5.97 10.34
C SER A 34 9.13 5.01 10.30
N GLY A 35 8.93 3.80 9.83
CA GLY A 35 10.01 2.83 9.74
C GLY A 35 10.28 2.07 11.02
N LYS A 36 9.45 2.24 12.03
CA LYS A 36 9.65 1.53 13.30
C LYS A 36 9.16 0.10 13.24
N ARG A 37 8.42 -0.25 12.20
CA ARG A 37 7.83 -1.56 12.07
C ARG A 37 7.68 -1.87 10.58
N TYR A 38 7.91 -3.11 10.21
CA TYR A 38 7.68 -3.54 8.83
C TYR A 38 6.23 -3.94 8.67
N TYR A 39 5.68 -3.70 7.48
CA TYR A 39 4.33 -4.16 7.19
C TYR A 39 4.37 -5.66 6.87
N THR A 40 3.27 -6.33 7.13
CA THR A 40 3.10 -7.71 6.69
C THR A 40 2.74 -7.70 5.21
N PHE A 41 2.76 -8.87 4.58
CA PHE A 41 2.35 -8.98 3.18
C PHE A 41 0.93 -8.45 2.99
N GLU A 42 0.02 -8.86 3.87
CA GLU A 42 -1.37 -8.43 3.75
C GLU A 42 -1.51 -6.92 3.96
N GLN A 43 -0.77 -6.36 4.90
CA GLN A 43 -0.80 -4.92 5.11
C GLN A 43 -0.25 -4.18 3.90
N CYS A 44 0.83 -4.66 3.32
CA CYS A 44 1.40 -4.05 2.12
C CYS A 44 0.38 -4.05 0.99
N LYS A 45 -0.32 -5.17 0.80
CA LYS A 45 -1.34 -5.29 -0.24
C LYS A 45 -2.45 -4.26 -0.03
N ARG A 46 -2.94 -4.14 1.20
CA ARG A 46 -4.01 -3.19 1.50
C ARG A 46 -3.57 -1.75 1.32
N ILE A 47 -2.35 -1.42 1.74
CA ILE A 47 -1.81 -0.08 1.56
C ILE A 47 -1.65 0.24 0.08
N ALA A 48 -1.14 -0.71 -0.70
CA ALA A 48 -0.96 -0.49 -2.13
C ALA A 48 -2.29 -0.25 -2.83
N GLN A 49 -3.32 -0.99 -2.45
CA GLN A 49 -4.65 -0.79 -3.02
C GLN A 49 -5.23 0.56 -2.62
N ALA A 50 -5.06 0.94 -1.37
CA ALA A 50 -5.58 2.23 -0.89
C ALA A 50 -4.91 3.41 -1.58
N LEU A 51 -3.62 3.31 -1.84
CA LEU A 51 -2.88 4.38 -2.48
C LEU A 51 -2.83 4.25 -4.00
N GLN A 52 -3.47 3.23 -4.54
CA GLN A 52 -3.49 2.99 -5.98
C GLN A 52 -2.07 2.91 -6.54
N THR A 53 -1.28 2.07 -5.92
CA THR A 53 0.08 1.81 -6.35
C THR A 53 0.34 0.31 -6.30
N SER A 54 1.55 -0.12 -6.61
CA SER A 54 1.92 -1.52 -6.55
C SER A 54 2.69 -1.82 -5.27
N MET A 55 2.67 -3.08 -4.84
CA MET A 55 3.50 -3.50 -3.73
C MET A 55 4.97 -3.37 -4.08
N ASP A 56 5.32 -3.57 -5.36
CA ASP A 56 6.69 -3.41 -5.81
C ASP A 56 7.18 -1.97 -5.62
N TYR A 57 6.32 -0.99 -5.86
CA TYR A 57 6.70 0.39 -5.65
C TYR A 57 6.96 0.66 -4.17
N LEU A 58 6.08 0.17 -3.31
CA LEU A 58 6.24 0.36 -1.87
C LEU A 58 7.50 -0.33 -1.36
N ALA A 59 7.83 -1.48 -1.94
CA ALA A 59 9.01 -2.24 -1.53
C ALA A 59 10.31 -1.72 -2.15
N GLY A 60 10.22 -0.76 -3.04
CA GLY A 60 11.42 -0.21 -3.67
C GLY A 60 11.95 -1.02 -4.84
N LEU A 61 11.13 -1.93 -5.37
CA LEU A 61 11.56 -2.78 -6.47
C LEU A 61 11.31 -2.15 -7.84
N THR A 62 10.53 -1.10 -7.89
CA THR A 62 10.30 -0.33 -9.11
C THR A 62 10.16 1.13 -8.74
N ASP A 63 10.45 2.02 -9.67
CA ASP A 63 10.25 3.46 -9.46
C ASP A 63 8.94 3.92 -10.08
N ASP A 64 8.18 3.03 -10.69
CA ASP A 64 6.90 3.38 -11.31
C ASP A 64 5.79 3.24 -10.27
N PRO A 65 5.15 4.34 -9.86
CA PRO A 65 4.12 4.28 -8.83
C PRO A 65 2.75 3.82 -9.33
N ARG A 66 2.60 3.56 -10.62
CA ARG A 66 1.30 3.16 -11.14
C ARG A 66 0.95 1.75 -10.69
N PRO A 67 -0.33 1.48 -10.42
CA PRO A 67 -0.71 0.14 -10.00
C PRO A 67 -0.68 -0.83 -11.17
N TYR A 68 -0.51 -2.09 -10.87
CA TYR A 68 -0.68 -3.11 -11.89
C TYR A 68 -2.16 -3.27 -12.19
N PRO A 69 -2.50 -3.77 -13.38
CA PRO A 69 -3.90 -4.04 -13.69
C PRO A 69 -4.48 -5.02 -12.69
N ARG A 70 -5.73 -4.77 -12.28
CA ARG A 70 -6.37 -5.66 -11.33
C ARG A 70 -6.73 -6.96 -11.99
N ALA A 71 -6.59 -8.04 -11.22
CA ALA A 71 -7.07 -9.33 -11.65
C ALA A 71 -8.59 -9.29 -11.76
N ARG A 72 -9.14 -9.88 -12.79
CA ARG A 72 -10.57 -9.94 -12.92
C ARG A 72 -11.11 -11.16 -12.19
N PRO A 73 -12.33 -11.06 -11.66
CA PRO A 73 -12.93 -12.21 -11.00
C PRO A 73 -12.95 -13.40 -11.95
N GLY A 74 -12.57 -14.54 -11.44
CA GLY A 74 -12.60 -15.76 -12.22
C GLY A 74 -11.47 -15.91 -13.20
N SER A 75 -10.62 -14.93 -13.30
CA SER A 75 -9.50 -15.07 -14.20
C SER A 75 -8.32 -15.59 -13.42
N GLY A 76 -7.36 -15.92 -14.02
CA GLY A 76 -6.31 -16.12 -13.27
C GLY A 76 -5.72 -17.28 -13.12
N ARG A 77 -5.19 -17.37 -12.18
CA ARG A 77 -4.48 -18.23 -11.86
C ARG A 77 -4.93 -19.45 -11.94
N ALA A 78 -5.99 -19.48 -12.08
CA ALA A 78 -6.52 -20.69 -12.00
C ALA A 78 -5.92 -21.58 -12.94
N GLU A 79 -5.55 -21.14 -13.83
CA GLU A 79 -5.10 -21.95 -14.60
C GLU A 79 -3.86 -22.15 -14.43
N GLU A 80 -3.60 -21.57 -13.72
CA GLU A 80 -2.47 -21.77 -13.49
C GLU A 80 -2.15 -22.69 -12.99
#